data_9405501c032c6f59e0f0383e4bccd456
#
_entry.id   9405501c032c6f59e0f0383e4bccd456
#
_cell.length_a   1.000
_cell.length_b   1.000
_cell.length_c   1.000
_cell.angle_alpha   90.00
_cell.angle_beta   90.00
_cell.angle_gamma   90.00
#
_symmetry.space_group_name_H-M   'P 1'
#
loop_
_entity.id
_entity.type
_entity.pdbx_description
1 polymer ?
#
loop_
_entity_poly.entity_id
_entity_poly.type
_entity_poly.pdbx_seq_one_letter_code
_entity_poly.pdbx_strand_id
1 'polypeptide(L)'
;MTPGGGARIFAAMAFADVFPQLLERPTPLMRRFEWMLADERAYGLEALARQSQQITRRHFGKTMRLFAPLYLSNECVNNCSYCGFSRDAKILRTTLTVEQVVREARHLHGLGFRNLLLVAGEHPKFVSEGYLQDCLDALKSFIPTLGIEVGPMEDDQYAEIVAHGAEGLVVYQETYDREVYQTLHTAGPKKNFDWRLDCPERAYKGGFRRIGIGALFGLADWKLEAMALCAHLEYLYKHCWKAQFTIAFPRMRPYAGNYEYVPDPQRLLPDKALVRMIAVFRILFPQVGIVVSTREPSSLRDALAPIGVTHMSAGARTEPGGYTGAGSDDLHLTVKGRRVELESRSGCEKATEQFQIHDTRSANEIAAMLRAQTIDPVWKDWDEALLAAN
;
A
#
# COMPACT_ATOMS: atom_id res chain seq x y z
N MET A 1 -25.27 50.79 -6.52
CA MET A 1 -24.23 50.30 -5.60
C MET A 1 -24.39 48.78 -5.53
N THR A 2 -23.57 48.09 -6.26
CA THR A 2 -23.50 46.63 -6.29
C THR A 2 -22.37 46.16 -5.38
N PRO A 3 -22.57 45.23 -4.45
CA PRO A 3 -21.47 44.57 -3.78
C PRO A 3 -21.16 43.26 -4.53
N GLY A 4 -20.26 43.31 -5.47
CA GLY A 4 -19.62 42.14 -6.06
C GLY A 4 -18.46 41.69 -5.19
N GLY A 5 -18.73 40.84 -4.21
CA GLY A 5 -17.74 40.10 -3.44
C GLY A 5 -17.66 38.66 -3.95
N GLY A 6 -17.00 38.47 -5.07
CA GLY A 6 -16.67 37.12 -5.54
C GLY A 6 -15.70 36.45 -4.56
N ALA A 7 -16.17 35.45 -3.84
CA ALA A 7 -15.31 34.53 -3.12
C ALA A 7 -14.40 33.89 -4.17
N ARG A 8 -13.13 34.30 -4.22
CA ARG A 8 -12.08 33.54 -4.93
C ARG A 8 -12.00 32.18 -4.26
N ILE A 9 -12.58 31.20 -4.92
CA ILE A 9 -12.27 29.77 -4.64
C ILE A 9 -10.79 29.65 -4.98
N PHE A 10 -9.93 29.71 -3.98
CA PHE A 10 -8.55 29.30 -4.14
C PHE A 10 -8.60 27.83 -4.52
N ALA A 11 -8.33 27.52 -5.79
CA ALA A 11 -8.02 26.17 -6.19
C ALA A 11 -6.89 25.71 -5.26
N ALA A 12 -7.13 24.66 -4.49
CA ALA A 12 -6.09 24.12 -3.62
C ALA A 12 -4.91 23.75 -4.50
N MET A 13 -3.72 24.26 -4.20
CA MET A 13 -2.49 23.86 -4.90
C MET A 13 -2.28 22.37 -4.67
N ALA A 14 -1.88 21.64 -5.72
CA ALA A 14 -1.56 20.22 -5.61
C ALA A 14 -0.39 20.00 -4.63
N PHE A 15 -0.33 18.81 -4.01
CA PHE A 15 0.74 18.53 -3.05
C PHE A 15 2.14 18.66 -3.69
N ALA A 16 2.30 18.25 -4.94
CA ALA A 16 3.56 18.39 -5.67
C ALA A 16 4.08 19.83 -5.73
N ASP A 17 3.17 20.82 -5.79
CA ASP A 17 3.54 22.25 -5.84
C ASP A 17 4.01 22.79 -4.49
N VAL A 18 3.45 22.29 -3.38
CA VAL A 18 3.75 22.78 -2.03
C VAL A 18 4.82 21.95 -1.31
N PHE A 19 5.06 20.74 -1.76
CA PHE A 19 5.94 19.79 -1.10
C PHE A 19 7.38 20.31 -0.91
N PRO A 20 8.07 20.90 -1.91
CA PRO A 20 9.40 21.46 -1.71
C PRO A 20 9.44 22.53 -0.62
N GLN A 21 8.43 23.41 -0.59
CA GLN A 21 8.33 24.49 0.39
C GLN A 21 8.10 23.96 1.81
N LEU A 22 7.34 22.85 1.96
CA LEU A 22 7.12 22.21 3.25
C LEU A 22 8.39 21.58 3.82
N LEU A 23 9.28 21.07 2.97
CA LEU A 23 10.59 20.57 3.41
C LEU A 23 11.54 21.69 3.83
N GLU A 24 11.53 22.81 3.12
CA GLU A 24 12.33 23.99 3.48
C GLU A 24 11.81 24.72 4.73
N ARG A 25 10.49 24.76 4.90
CA ARG A 25 9.80 25.45 6.00
C ARG A 25 8.80 24.52 6.67
N PRO A 26 9.28 23.56 7.49
CA PRO A 26 8.44 22.58 8.14
C PRO A 26 7.36 23.21 9.02
N THR A 27 6.17 22.62 9.00
CA THR A 27 5.06 23.04 9.88
C THR A 27 5.41 22.78 11.36
N PRO A 28 4.66 23.37 12.32
CA PRO A 28 4.84 23.02 13.73
C PRO A 28 4.69 21.53 14.01
N LEU A 29 3.79 20.82 13.30
CA LEU A 29 3.60 19.38 13.44
C LEU A 29 4.82 18.62 12.91
N MET A 30 5.33 18.98 11.74
CA MET A 30 6.53 18.38 11.16
C MET A 30 7.76 18.57 12.07
N ARG A 31 7.97 19.78 12.62
CA ARG A 31 9.07 20.02 13.60
C ARG A 31 8.93 19.17 14.85
N ARG A 32 7.71 18.99 15.33
CA ARG A 32 7.46 18.10 16.47
C ARG A 32 7.72 16.63 16.12
N PHE A 33 7.35 16.21 14.91
CA PHE A 33 7.61 14.88 14.39
C PHE A 33 9.12 14.61 14.32
N GLU A 34 9.89 15.51 13.73
CA GLU A 34 11.34 15.45 13.62
C GLU A 34 12.00 15.31 15.01
N TRP A 35 11.61 16.20 15.93
CA TRP A 35 12.14 16.19 17.27
C TRP A 35 11.86 14.87 18.02
N MET A 36 10.62 14.38 17.97
CA MET A 36 10.26 13.10 18.59
C MET A 36 10.95 11.91 17.93
N LEU A 37 11.26 12.00 16.65
CA LEU A 37 11.97 10.95 15.92
C LEU A 37 13.47 10.94 16.28
N ALA A 38 14.09 12.10 16.44
CA ALA A 38 15.54 12.27 16.60
C ALA A 38 16.01 12.21 18.07
N ASP A 39 15.24 12.79 19.01
CA ASP A 39 15.68 12.92 20.41
C ASP A 39 15.35 11.69 21.27
N GLU A 40 16.31 10.77 21.32
CA GLU A 40 16.18 9.57 22.16
C GLU A 40 16.24 9.84 23.66
N ARG A 41 16.80 10.99 24.09
CA ARG A 41 16.93 11.34 25.52
C ARG A 41 15.63 11.93 26.06
N ALA A 42 15.01 12.84 25.30
CA ALA A 42 13.73 13.43 25.69
C ALA A 42 12.55 12.44 25.53
N TYR A 43 12.66 11.53 24.57
CA TYR A 43 11.59 10.56 24.25
C TYR A 43 12.14 9.14 24.24
N GLY A 44 12.14 8.49 25.39
CA GLY A 44 12.48 7.07 25.49
C GLY A 44 11.54 6.20 24.64
N LEU A 45 12.09 5.22 23.93
CA LEU A 45 11.32 4.35 23.02
C LEU A 45 10.15 3.67 23.72
N GLU A 46 10.36 3.19 24.95
CA GLU A 46 9.33 2.51 25.73
C GLU A 46 8.17 3.45 26.10
N ALA A 47 8.48 4.70 26.46
CA ALA A 47 7.46 5.69 26.78
C ALA A 47 6.62 6.04 25.54
N LEU A 48 7.26 6.22 24.36
CA LEU A 48 6.57 6.41 23.10
C LEU A 48 5.69 5.21 22.73
N ALA A 49 6.20 3.99 22.89
CA ALA A 49 5.45 2.76 22.59
C ALA A 49 4.21 2.62 23.50
N ARG A 50 4.34 2.89 24.80
CA ARG A 50 3.21 2.88 25.74
C ARG A 50 2.16 3.94 25.40
N GLN A 51 2.59 5.15 25.08
CA GLN A 51 1.67 6.22 24.67
C GLN A 51 0.96 5.87 23.36
N SER A 52 1.70 5.36 22.39
CA SER A 52 1.15 4.87 21.11
C SER A 52 0.10 3.78 21.34
N GLN A 53 0.39 2.79 22.18
CA GLN A 53 -0.56 1.74 22.54
C GLN A 53 -1.84 2.31 23.16
N GLN A 54 -1.73 3.25 24.10
CA GLN A 54 -2.89 3.88 24.73
C GLN A 54 -3.77 4.62 23.71
N ILE A 55 -3.15 5.38 22.80
CA ILE A 55 -3.83 6.11 21.74
C ILE A 55 -4.50 5.11 20.79
N THR A 56 -3.79 4.05 20.37
CA THR A 56 -4.36 3.01 19.49
C THR A 56 -5.58 2.37 20.12
N ARG A 57 -5.51 1.97 21.38
CA ARG A 57 -6.64 1.37 22.11
C ARG A 57 -7.82 2.32 22.25
N ARG A 58 -7.55 3.62 22.39
CA ARG A 58 -8.61 4.64 22.50
C ARG A 58 -9.35 4.86 21.17
N HIS A 59 -8.65 4.83 20.04
CA HIS A 59 -9.22 5.15 18.72
C HIS A 59 -9.66 3.92 17.91
N PHE A 60 -9.01 2.78 18.12
CA PHE A 60 -9.25 1.55 17.36
C PHE A 60 -9.67 0.36 18.22
N GLY A 61 -9.75 0.52 19.56
CA GLY A 61 -9.99 -0.58 20.47
C GLY A 61 -8.84 -1.57 20.53
N LYS A 62 -9.15 -2.81 20.87
CA LYS A 62 -8.21 -3.94 20.86
C LYS A 62 -8.45 -4.78 19.60
N THR A 63 -8.43 -4.17 18.44
CA THR A 63 -8.73 -4.84 17.18
C THR A 63 -7.58 -4.74 16.20
N MET A 64 -7.45 -5.74 15.35
CA MET A 64 -6.51 -5.76 14.22
C MET A 64 -7.28 -6.16 12.95
N ARG A 65 -7.33 -5.27 11.98
CA ARG A 65 -7.92 -5.56 10.67
C ARG A 65 -7.00 -6.47 9.87
N LEU A 66 -7.50 -7.63 9.48
CA LEU A 66 -6.78 -8.56 8.61
C LEU A 66 -7.23 -8.39 7.17
N PHE A 67 -6.26 -8.41 6.25
CA PHE A 67 -6.52 -8.40 4.82
C PHE A 67 -5.56 -9.34 4.09
N ALA A 68 -5.92 -9.70 2.87
CA ALA A 68 -5.05 -10.44 1.96
C ALA A 68 -4.88 -9.67 0.65
N PRO A 69 -3.65 -9.56 0.11
CA PRO A 69 -3.44 -9.12 -1.26
C PRO A 69 -3.87 -10.24 -2.22
N LEU A 70 -4.55 -9.89 -3.31
CA LEU A 70 -4.84 -10.78 -4.42
C LEU A 70 -4.22 -10.19 -5.67
N TYR A 71 -3.17 -10.85 -6.16
CA TYR A 71 -2.44 -10.39 -7.34
C TYR A 71 -3.17 -10.81 -8.61
N LEU A 72 -3.55 -9.84 -9.43
CA LEU A 72 -4.28 -10.03 -10.67
C LEU A 72 -3.34 -10.31 -11.84
N SER A 73 -2.19 -9.61 -11.85
CA SER A 73 -1.22 -9.66 -12.93
C SER A 73 0.17 -9.25 -12.44
N ASN A 74 1.22 -9.90 -12.95
CA ASN A 74 2.59 -9.45 -12.80
C ASN A 74 3.20 -8.88 -14.09
N GLU A 75 2.35 -8.56 -15.08
CA GLU A 75 2.75 -7.77 -16.24
C GLU A 75 2.90 -6.30 -15.85
N CYS A 76 3.98 -5.65 -16.33
CA CYS A 76 4.24 -4.24 -16.05
C CYS A 76 4.98 -3.56 -17.19
N VAL A 77 4.62 -2.31 -17.49
CA VAL A 77 5.33 -1.45 -18.47
C VAL A 77 6.43 -0.61 -17.83
N ASN A 78 6.42 -0.52 -16.50
CA ASN A 78 7.42 0.24 -15.78
C ASN A 78 8.70 -0.55 -15.59
N ASN A 79 9.82 0.15 -15.60
CA ASN A 79 11.13 -0.43 -15.27
C ASN A 79 11.65 0.17 -13.98
N CYS A 80 11.39 -0.54 -12.87
CA CYS A 80 11.76 -0.13 -11.51
C CYS A 80 12.87 -1.06 -11.01
N SER A 81 14.02 -0.50 -10.63
CA SER A 81 15.22 -1.26 -10.26
C SER A 81 15.07 -2.16 -9.02
N TYR A 82 14.00 -1.99 -8.25
CA TYR A 82 13.74 -2.67 -6.97
C TYR A 82 12.51 -3.60 -6.99
N CYS A 83 11.89 -3.80 -8.14
CA CYS A 83 10.61 -4.53 -8.23
C CYS A 83 10.73 -5.79 -9.07
N GLY A 84 10.27 -6.92 -8.52
CA GLY A 84 10.27 -8.20 -9.24
C GLY A 84 9.42 -8.19 -10.51
N PHE A 85 8.41 -7.29 -10.61
CA PHE A 85 7.58 -7.15 -11.82
C PHE A 85 8.15 -6.18 -12.85
N SER A 86 9.35 -5.65 -12.62
CA SER A 86 10.00 -4.73 -13.56
C SER A 86 9.93 -5.24 -15.00
N ARG A 87 9.66 -4.34 -15.95
CA ARG A 87 9.44 -4.67 -17.38
C ARG A 87 10.56 -5.53 -17.98
N ASP A 88 11.80 -5.21 -17.64
CA ASP A 88 12.97 -5.87 -18.23
C ASP A 88 13.41 -7.11 -17.41
N ALA A 89 12.71 -7.44 -16.31
CA ALA A 89 12.97 -8.64 -15.53
C ALA A 89 12.55 -9.91 -16.29
N LYS A 90 13.44 -10.90 -16.35
CA LYS A 90 13.17 -12.21 -16.95
C LYS A 90 12.46 -13.09 -15.94
N ILE A 91 11.17 -12.98 -15.86
CA ILE A 91 10.29 -13.68 -14.91
C ILE A 91 9.14 -14.37 -15.62
N LEU A 92 8.56 -15.39 -14.98
CA LEU A 92 7.32 -16.03 -15.43
C LEU A 92 6.13 -15.11 -15.13
N ARG A 93 5.42 -14.73 -16.18
CA ARG A 93 4.31 -13.79 -16.11
C ARG A 93 2.99 -14.46 -16.42
N THR A 94 1.93 -13.94 -15.82
CA THR A 94 0.54 -14.24 -16.15
C THR A 94 -0.38 -13.09 -15.76
N THR A 95 -1.53 -13.00 -16.43
CA THR A 95 -2.68 -12.19 -16.00
C THR A 95 -3.84 -13.14 -15.83
N LEU A 96 -4.46 -13.14 -14.65
CA LEU A 96 -5.57 -14.02 -14.34
C LEU A 96 -6.82 -13.60 -15.14
N THR A 97 -7.62 -14.55 -15.60
CA THR A 97 -8.97 -14.26 -16.09
C THR A 97 -9.87 -13.89 -14.92
N VAL A 98 -11.03 -13.27 -15.19
CA VAL A 98 -12.00 -12.91 -14.14
C VAL A 98 -12.44 -14.16 -13.35
N GLU A 99 -12.66 -15.30 -14.03
CA GLU A 99 -13.02 -16.57 -13.38
C GLU A 99 -11.90 -17.09 -12.47
N GLN A 100 -10.64 -16.91 -12.88
CA GLN A 100 -9.48 -17.28 -12.07
C GLN A 100 -9.36 -16.36 -10.83
N VAL A 101 -9.62 -15.06 -11.00
CA VAL A 101 -9.68 -14.09 -9.89
C VAL A 101 -10.77 -14.46 -8.88
N VAL A 102 -11.98 -14.82 -9.38
CA VAL A 102 -13.07 -15.31 -8.53
C VAL A 102 -12.69 -16.58 -7.77
N ARG A 103 -11.97 -17.51 -8.40
CA ARG A 103 -11.48 -18.74 -7.76
C ARG A 103 -10.49 -18.43 -6.61
N GLU A 104 -9.53 -17.56 -6.83
CA GLU A 104 -8.59 -17.09 -5.80
C GLU A 104 -9.32 -16.39 -4.65
N ALA A 105 -10.24 -15.49 -4.98
CA ALA A 105 -11.02 -14.75 -3.99
C ALA A 105 -11.96 -15.67 -3.17
N ARG A 106 -12.57 -16.69 -3.77
CA ARG A 106 -13.38 -17.69 -3.05
C ARG A 106 -12.54 -18.51 -2.08
N HIS A 107 -11.33 -18.85 -2.44
CA HIS A 107 -10.39 -19.50 -1.52
C HIS A 107 -10.14 -18.61 -0.29
N LEU A 108 -9.79 -17.34 -0.50
CA LEU A 108 -9.57 -16.38 0.58
C LEU A 108 -10.83 -16.14 1.42
N HIS A 109 -12.00 -16.05 0.77
CA HIS A 109 -13.29 -15.97 1.46
C HIS A 109 -13.55 -17.19 2.36
N GLY A 110 -13.20 -18.39 1.89
CA GLY A 110 -13.28 -19.63 2.67
C GLY A 110 -12.38 -19.63 3.90
N LEU A 111 -11.23 -18.93 3.86
CA LEU A 111 -10.33 -18.71 5.00
C LEU A 111 -10.84 -17.63 5.97
N GLY A 112 -11.96 -16.95 5.66
CA GLY A 112 -12.58 -15.93 6.50
C GLY A 112 -12.38 -14.50 6.03
N PHE A 113 -11.53 -14.23 5.01
CA PHE A 113 -11.31 -12.87 4.54
C PHE A 113 -12.57 -12.24 3.95
N ARG A 114 -12.79 -10.98 4.27
CA ARG A 114 -13.87 -10.12 3.76
C ARG A 114 -13.31 -8.78 3.24
N ASN A 115 -11.99 -8.62 3.33
CA ASN A 115 -11.26 -7.44 2.90
C ASN A 115 -10.07 -7.90 2.04
N LEU A 116 -10.13 -7.63 0.74
CA LEU A 116 -9.08 -7.99 -0.22
C LEU A 116 -8.48 -6.73 -0.84
N LEU A 117 -7.17 -6.77 -1.07
CA LEU A 117 -6.43 -5.77 -1.83
C LEU A 117 -6.07 -6.36 -3.20
N LEU A 118 -6.70 -5.87 -4.26
CA LEU A 118 -6.42 -6.28 -5.62
C LEU A 118 -5.14 -5.58 -6.10
N VAL A 119 -4.12 -6.35 -6.45
CA VAL A 119 -2.79 -5.83 -6.81
C VAL A 119 -2.47 -6.19 -8.26
N ALA A 120 -1.96 -5.25 -9.03
CA ALA A 120 -1.46 -5.53 -10.37
C ALA A 120 -0.25 -4.66 -10.73
N GLY A 121 0.63 -5.18 -11.57
CA GLY A 121 1.57 -4.34 -12.30
C GLY A 121 0.83 -3.40 -13.25
N GLU A 122 1.44 -2.29 -13.60
CA GLU A 122 0.85 -1.30 -14.51
C GLU A 122 1.09 -1.71 -15.96
N HIS A 123 0.04 -2.21 -16.64
CA HIS A 123 0.13 -2.64 -18.04
C HIS A 123 -1.19 -2.45 -18.76
N PRO A 124 -1.34 -1.43 -19.65
CA PRO A 124 -2.61 -1.08 -20.31
C PRO A 124 -3.26 -2.21 -21.09
N LYS A 125 -2.45 -3.11 -21.67
CA LYS A 125 -2.93 -4.22 -22.49
C LYS A 125 -3.52 -5.38 -21.67
N PHE A 126 -2.94 -5.69 -20.52
CA PHE A 126 -3.31 -6.85 -19.70
C PHE A 126 -4.18 -6.47 -18.51
N VAL A 127 -3.99 -5.26 -18.00
CA VAL A 127 -4.78 -4.69 -16.90
C VAL A 127 -5.45 -3.42 -17.44
N SER A 128 -6.41 -3.59 -18.36
CA SER A 128 -7.23 -2.49 -18.91
C SER A 128 -8.26 -2.04 -17.87
N GLU A 129 -8.78 -0.85 -18.03
CA GLU A 129 -9.87 -0.31 -17.20
C GLU A 129 -11.03 -1.31 -17.12
N GLY A 130 -11.52 -1.82 -18.26
CA GLY A 130 -12.61 -2.79 -18.28
C GLY A 130 -12.32 -4.07 -17.48
N TYR A 131 -11.11 -4.58 -17.54
CA TYR A 131 -10.74 -5.78 -16.80
C TYR A 131 -10.83 -5.59 -15.26
N LEU A 132 -10.39 -4.45 -14.74
CA LEU A 132 -10.46 -4.19 -13.31
C LEU A 132 -11.92 -4.03 -12.85
N GLN A 133 -12.75 -3.35 -13.65
CA GLN A 133 -14.18 -3.22 -13.41
C GLN A 133 -14.88 -4.58 -13.40
N ASP A 134 -14.60 -5.44 -14.36
CA ASP A 134 -15.12 -6.80 -14.42
C ASP A 134 -14.73 -7.64 -13.20
N CYS A 135 -13.48 -7.52 -12.74
CA CYS A 135 -13.03 -8.16 -11.50
C CYS A 135 -13.81 -7.65 -10.28
N LEU A 136 -13.98 -6.34 -10.16
CA LEU A 136 -14.71 -5.73 -9.04
C LEU A 136 -16.17 -6.18 -9.02
N ASP A 137 -16.84 -6.14 -10.17
CA ASP A 137 -18.24 -6.57 -10.32
C ASP A 137 -18.45 -8.04 -9.95
N ALA A 138 -17.51 -8.90 -10.35
CA ALA A 138 -17.57 -10.31 -10.01
C ALA A 138 -17.34 -10.61 -8.54
N LEU A 139 -16.58 -9.76 -7.84
CA LEU A 139 -16.19 -9.97 -6.44
C LEU A 139 -17.12 -9.31 -5.43
N LYS A 140 -17.69 -8.14 -5.73
CA LYS A 140 -18.47 -7.32 -4.77
C LYS A 140 -19.68 -8.04 -4.15
N SER A 141 -20.19 -9.10 -4.80
CA SER A 141 -21.32 -9.87 -4.29
C SER A 141 -21.00 -10.71 -3.05
N PHE A 142 -19.72 -11.04 -2.81
CA PHE A 142 -19.30 -11.89 -1.69
C PHE A 142 -18.06 -11.39 -0.93
N ILE A 143 -17.34 -10.41 -1.47
CA ILE A 143 -16.25 -9.69 -0.79
C ILE A 143 -16.73 -8.25 -0.54
N PRO A 144 -17.13 -7.92 0.68
CA PRO A 144 -17.74 -6.62 0.98
C PRO A 144 -16.76 -5.45 0.95
N THR A 145 -15.45 -5.68 1.08
CA THR A 145 -14.42 -4.63 1.05
C THR A 145 -13.36 -4.93 0.01
N LEU A 146 -13.31 -4.13 -1.03
CA LEU A 146 -12.35 -4.24 -2.13
C LEU A 146 -11.47 -2.98 -2.18
N GLY A 147 -10.16 -3.18 -1.93
CA GLY A 147 -9.14 -2.17 -2.19
C GLY A 147 -8.39 -2.47 -3.48
N ILE A 148 -7.77 -1.45 -4.05
CA ILE A 148 -6.90 -1.59 -5.24
C ILE A 148 -5.51 -1.03 -4.97
N GLU A 149 -4.47 -1.68 -5.51
CA GLU A 149 -3.09 -1.23 -5.56
C GLU A 149 -2.59 -1.42 -7.00
N VAL A 150 -2.88 -0.43 -7.83
CA VAL A 150 -2.60 -0.42 -9.27
C VAL A 150 -1.94 0.89 -9.69
N GLY A 151 -1.59 1.05 -10.97
CA GLY A 151 -1.06 2.32 -11.48
C GLY A 151 -2.01 3.50 -11.23
N PRO A 152 -1.47 4.74 -11.02
CA PRO A 152 -2.28 5.94 -10.87
C PRO A 152 -3.18 6.21 -12.08
N MET A 153 -4.38 6.73 -11.83
CA MET A 153 -5.41 7.05 -12.81
C MET A 153 -5.82 8.52 -12.71
N GLU A 154 -6.61 9.00 -13.68
CA GLU A 154 -7.33 10.26 -13.62
C GLU A 154 -8.52 10.17 -12.64
N ASP A 155 -9.06 11.31 -12.26
CA ASP A 155 -10.15 11.37 -11.28
C ASP A 155 -11.48 10.80 -11.81
N ASP A 156 -11.77 10.95 -13.09
CA ASP A 156 -12.93 10.33 -13.75
C ASP A 156 -12.81 8.80 -13.82
N GLN A 157 -11.63 8.27 -14.12
CA GLN A 157 -11.36 6.83 -14.10
C GLN A 157 -11.51 6.28 -12.67
N TYR A 158 -11.03 6.99 -11.66
CA TYR A 158 -11.26 6.61 -10.26
C TYR A 158 -12.74 6.62 -9.89
N ALA A 159 -13.54 7.59 -10.40
CA ALA A 159 -14.96 7.62 -10.16
C ALA A 159 -15.67 6.38 -10.74
N GLU A 160 -15.25 5.92 -11.92
CA GLU A 160 -15.72 4.68 -12.52
C GLU A 160 -15.40 3.45 -11.66
N ILE A 161 -14.15 3.33 -11.22
CA ILE A 161 -13.70 2.23 -10.35
C ILE A 161 -14.47 2.20 -9.02
N VAL A 162 -14.75 3.35 -8.43
CA VAL A 162 -15.60 3.45 -7.23
C VAL A 162 -17.03 3.00 -7.51
N ALA A 163 -17.60 3.37 -8.66
CA ALA A 163 -18.94 2.93 -9.06
C ALA A 163 -19.06 1.40 -9.22
N HIS A 164 -17.95 0.73 -9.58
CA HIS A 164 -17.85 -0.74 -9.64
C HIS A 164 -17.60 -1.41 -8.28
N GLY A 165 -17.41 -0.65 -7.21
CA GLY A 165 -17.38 -1.17 -5.83
C GLY A 165 -16.01 -1.17 -5.16
N ALA A 166 -15.00 -0.49 -5.72
CA ALA A 166 -13.76 -0.26 -5.02
C ALA A 166 -13.95 0.79 -3.91
N GLU A 167 -13.55 0.48 -2.69
CA GLU A 167 -13.66 1.37 -1.54
C GLU A 167 -12.34 2.00 -1.13
N GLY A 168 -11.22 1.32 -1.38
CA GLY A 168 -9.89 1.72 -0.95
C GLY A 168 -8.88 1.77 -2.08
N LEU A 169 -8.02 2.78 -2.07
CA LEU A 169 -6.84 2.88 -2.90
C LEU A 169 -5.59 2.82 -2.03
N VAL A 170 -4.60 2.03 -2.45
CA VAL A 170 -3.24 2.07 -1.91
C VAL A 170 -2.30 2.55 -3.00
N VAL A 171 -1.53 3.59 -2.71
CA VAL A 171 -0.50 4.09 -3.60
C VAL A 171 0.71 4.56 -2.80
N TYR A 172 1.84 3.88 -2.96
CA TYR A 172 3.08 4.31 -2.33
C TYR A 172 3.85 5.21 -3.27
N GLN A 173 4.37 6.33 -2.75
CA GLN A 173 5.26 7.20 -3.52
C GLN A 173 6.57 6.49 -3.88
N GLU A 174 6.88 5.43 -3.17
CA GLU A 174 8.12 4.66 -3.18
C GLU A 174 9.25 5.42 -2.50
N THR A 175 9.72 6.53 -3.07
CA THR A 175 10.61 7.49 -2.42
C THR A 175 10.16 8.91 -2.72
N TYR A 176 10.29 9.79 -1.75
CA TYR A 176 10.04 11.22 -1.86
C TYR A 176 11.28 12.00 -2.33
N ASP A 177 12.43 11.35 -2.41
CA ASP A 177 13.65 11.91 -3.00
C ASP A 177 13.55 11.87 -4.53
N ARG A 178 13.41 13.04 -5.16
CA ARG A 178 13.22 13.18 -6.62
C ARG A 178 14.40 12.65 -7.41
N GLU A 179 15.63 12.85 -6.95
CA GLU A 179 16.82 12.40 -7.65
C GLU A 179 16.93 10.88 -7.61
N VAL A 180 16.75 10.29 -6.42
CA VAL A 180 16.69 8.84 -6.27
C VAL A 180 15.53 8.25 -7.08
N TYR A 181 14.36 8.88 -7.05
CA TYR A 181 13.18 8.43 -7.80
C TYR A 181 13.47 8.31 -9.29
N GLN A 182 14.11 9.33 -9.89
CA GLN A 182 14.46 9.34 -11.32
C GLN A 182 15.45 8.24 -11.70
N THR A 183 16.41 7.95 -10.82
CA THR A 183 17.39 6.88 -11.07
C THR A 183 16.77 5.48 -11.02
N LEU A 184 15.76 5.29 -10.19
CA LEU A 184 15.11 4.00 -9.95
C LEU A 184 14.00 3.66 -10.94
N HIS A 185 13.36 4.67 -11.54
CA HIS A 185 12.23 4.50 -12.47
C HIS A 185 12.65 4.90 -13.88
N THR A 186 13.21 3.97 -14.63
CA THR A 186 13.88 4.25 -15.91
C THR A 186 12.95 4.23 -17.12
N ALA A 187 11.75 3.62 -17.00
CA ALA A 187 10.77 3.56 -18.08
C ALA A 187 9.34 3.44 -17.55
N GLY A 188 8.37 3.74 -18.42
CA GLY A 188 6.94 3.66 -18.16
C GLY A 188 6.36 4.90 -17.46
N PRO A 189 5.02 4.94 -17.25
CA PRO A 189 4.32 6.06 -16.62
C PRO A 189 4.82 6.40 -15.21
N LYS A 190 5.28 5.40 -14.47
CA LYS A 190 5.81 5.57 -13.10
C LYS A 190 7.02 6.50 -13.03
N LYS A 191 7.65 6.85 -14.15
CA LYS A 191 8.70 7.90 -14.20
C LYS A 191 8.20 9.27 -13.75
N ASN A 192 6.91 9.54 -13.90
CA ASN A 192 6.34 10.82 -13.53
C ASN A 192 6.12 10.90 -12.02
N PHE A 193 7.07 11.54 -11.33
CA PHE A 193 7.08 11.71 -9.89
C PHE A 193 5.83 12.44 -9.37
N ASP A 194 5.52 13.61 -9.98
CA ASP A 194 4.41 14.46 -9.53
C ASP A 194 3.06 13.82 -9.78
N TRP A 195 2.90 13.17 -10.93
CA TRP A 195 1.71 12.38 -11.25
C TRP A 195 1.39 11.33 -10.19
N ARG A 196 2.42 10.65 -9.67
CA ARG A 196 2.26 9.67 -8.62
C ARG A 196 2.05 10.31 -7.26
N LEU A 197 2.75 11.40 -6.98
CA LEU A 197 2.64 12.12 -5.71
C LEU A 197 1.23 12.68 -5.48
N ASP A 198 0.59 13.23 -6.52
CA ASP A 198 -0.76 13.79 -6.45
C ASP A 198 -1.88 12.74 -6.63
N CYS A 199 -1.53 11.47 -6.78
CA CYS A 199 -2.49 10.39 -6.96
C CYS A 199 -3.56 10.31 -5.84
N PRO A 200 -3.22 10.43 -4.54
CA PRO A 200 -4.21 10.41 -3.46
C PRO A 200 -5.30 11.48 -3.60
N GLU A 201 -4.95 12.68 -4.07
CA GLU A 201 -5.92 13.76 -4.27
C GLU A 201 -6.86 13.48 -5.44
N ARG A 202 -6.33 12.95 -6.56
CA ARG A 202 -7.16 12.54 -7.70
C ARG A 202 -8.12 11.43 -7.31
N ALA A 203 -7.65 10.43 -6.57
CA ALA A 203 -8.49 9.37 -6.06
C ALA A 203 -9.60 9.89 -5.11
N TYR A 204 -9.26 10.85 -4.24
CA TYR A 204 -10.26 11.51 -3.38
C TYR A 204 -11.32 12.25 -4.19
N LYS A 205 -10.92 12.99 -5.25
CA LYS A 205 -11.84 13.66 -6.19
C LYS A 205 -12.73 12.63 -6.89
N GLY A 206 -12.16 11.52 -7.33
CA GLY A 206 -12.88 10.40 -7.95
C GLY A 206 -13.77 9.60 -6.99
N GLY A 207 -13.83 9.94 -5.70
CA GLY A 207 -14.78 9.35 -4.77
C GLY A 207 -14.20 8.37 -3.77
N PHE A 208 -12.93 8.01 -3.86
CA PHE A 208 -12.30 7.18 -2.83
C PHE A 208 -12.36 7.85 -1.45
N ARG A 209 -12.68 7.04 -0.42
CA ARG A 209 -12.76 7.51 0.97
C ARG A 209 -11.81 6.76 1.91
N ARG A 210 -11.11 5.75 1.40
CA ARG A 210 -10.01 5.05 2.08
C ARG A 210 -8.78 5.13 1.21
N ILE A 211 -7.75 5.80 1.71
CA ILE A 211 -6.54 6.06 0.92
C ILE A 211 -5.32 5.67 1.76
N GLY A 212 -4.54 4.73 1.22
CA GLY A 212 -3.28 4.28 1.81
C GLY A 212 -2.10 4.90 1.10
N ILE A 213 -1.21 5.53 1.85
CA ILE A 213 0.05 6.08 1.35
C ILE A 213 1.24 5.45 2.06
N GLY A 214 2.44 5.62 1.50
CA GLY A 214 3.66 5.07 2.08
C GLY A 214 4.90 5.36 1.26
N ALA A 215 6.04 4.96 1.80
CA ALA A 215 7.32 4.93 1.14
C ALA A 215 7.97 3.55 1.29
N LEU A 216 8.77 3.14 0.32
CA LEU A 216 9.56 1.91 0.38
C LEU A 216 10.93 2.22 1.01
N PHE A 217 11.05 1.93 2.28
CA PHE A 217 12.24 2.25 3.07
C PHE A 217 13.44 1.39 2.67
N GLY A 218 14.56 2.05 2.42
CA GLY A 218 15.80 1.48 1.89
C GLY A 218 16.15 2.00 0.49
N LEU A 219 15.29 2.79 -0.15
CA LEU A 219 15.57 3.45 -1.43
C LEU A 219 16.36 4.75 -1.23
N ALA A 220 15.95 5.58 -0.27
CA ALA A 220 16.60 6.84 0.10
C ALA A 220 16.81 6.93 1.61
N ASP A 221 17.28 8.07 2.12
CA ASP A 221 17.45 8.29 3.56
C ASP A 221 16.10 8.17 4.28
N TRP A 222 16.00 7.23 5.21
CA TRP A 222 14.75 6.91 5.88
C TRP A 222 14.18 8.05 6.73
N LYS A 223 15.02 8.99 7.20
CA LYS A 223 14.54 10.14 8.00
C LYS A 223 13.87 11.17 7.10
N LEU A 224 14.45 11.42 5.93
CA LEU A 224 13.85 12.28 4.92
C LEU A 224 12.53 11.68 4.40
N GLU A 225 12.49 10.37 4.14
CA GLU A 225 11.25 9.67 3.76
C GLU A 225 10.17 9.80 4.85
N ALA A 226 10.52 9.62 6.11
CA ALA A 226 9.59 9.75 7.23
C ALA A 226 9.04 11.18 7.36
N MET A 227 9.91 12.19 7.19
CA MET A 227 9.51 13.61 7.22
C MET A 227 8.59 13.95 6.05
N ALA A 228 8.91 13.49 4.86
CA ALA A 228 8.11 13.72 3.66
C ALA A 228 6.74 13.03 3.76
N LEU A 229 6.69 11.80 4.25
CA LEU A 229 5.44 11.08 4.52
C LEU A 229 4.59 11.80 5.57
N CYS A 230 5.20 12.37 6.61
CA CYS A 230 4.52 13.20 7.61
C CYS A 230 3.90 14.45 6.97
N ALA A 231 4.65 15.16 6.11
CA ALA A 231 4.17 16.31 5.37
C ALA A 231 3.00 15.96 4.46
N HIS A 232 3.11 14.86 3.71
CA HIS A 232 2.07 14.40 2.81
C HIS A 232 0.78 14.04 3.57
N LEU A 233 0.91 13.31 4.66
CA LEU A 233 -0.24 12.94 5.50
C LEU A 233 -0.91 14.18 6.12
N GLU A 234 -0.13 15.15 6.63
CA GLU A 234 -0.68 16.41 7.17
C GLU A 234 -1.43 17.20 6.10
N TYR A 235 -0.88 17.27 4.89
CA TYR A 235 -1.52 17.90 3.75
C TYR A 235 -2.86 17.23 3.40
N LEU A 236 -2.85 15.90 3.28
CA LEU A 236 -4.06 15.13 2.93
C LEU A 236 -5.16 15.26 3.97
N TYR A 237 -4.84 15.30 5.26
CA TYR A 237 -5.84 15.56 6.31
C TYR A 237 -6.52 16.91 6.18
N LYS A 238 -5.81 17.92 5.66
CA LYS A 238 -6.36 19.25 5.42
C LYS A 238 -7.24 19.33 4.16
N HIS A 239 -6.80 18.67 3.09
CA HIS A 239 -7.40 18.82 1.76
C HIS A 239 -8.40 17.72 1.41
N CYS A 240 -8.22 16.51 1.97
CA CYS A 240 -9.04 15.32 1.72
C CYS A 240 -9.75 14.87 3.00
N TRP A 241 -10.30 15.80 3.77
CA TRP A 241 -10.79 15.61 5.15
C TRP A 241 -11.92 14.58 5.31
N LYS A 242 -12.64 14.22 4.23
CA LYS A 242 -13.66 13.15 4.25
C LYS A 242 -13.06 11.75 4.11
N ALA A 243 -11.77 11.63 3.80
CA ALA A 243 -11.12 10.34 3.64
C ALA A 243 -10.52 9.83 4.94
N GLN A 244 -10.52 8.51 5.09
CA GLN A 244 -9.75 7.78 6.09
C GLN A 244 -8.39 7.42 5.48
N PHE A 245 -7.32 7.73 6.21
CA PHE A 245 -5.97 7.44 5.73
C PHE A 245 -5.35 6.25 6.44
N THR A 246 -4.60 5.47 5.68
CA THR A 246 -3.66 4.49 6.20
C THR A 246 -2.25 4.82 5.73
N ILE A 247 -1.26 4.51 6.57
CA ILE A 247 0.16 4.62 6.21
C ILE A 247 0.86 3.28 6.37
N ALA A 248 1.81 3.03 5.47
CA ALA A 248 2.64 1.84 5.49
C ALA A 248 4.12 2.20 5.36
N PHE A 249 4.96 1.37 5.98
CA PHE A 249 6.41 1.53 6.01
C PHE A 249 7.10 0.26 5.48
N PRO A 250 6.76 -0.19 4.24
CA PRO A 250 7.41 -1.37 3.70
C PRO A 250 8.92 -1.15 3.62
N ARG A 251 9.69 -2.15 4.07
CA ARG A 251 11.15 -2.16 3.90
C ARG A 251 11.53 -3.01 2.69
N MET A 252 12.64 -2.67 2.07
CA MET A 252 13.20 -3.42 0.95
C MET A 252 13.36 -4.91 1.31
N ARG A 253 13.02 -5.77 0.36
CA ARG A 253 13.16 -7.24 0.45
C ARG A 253 13.79 -7.78 -0.83
N PRO A 254 14.45 -8.94 -0.77
CA PRO A 254 14.87 -9.64 -1.97
C PRO A 254 13.70 -9.86 -2.92
N TYR A 255 13.96 -9.77 -4.21
CA TYR A 255 12.96 -9.95 -5.27
C TYR A 255 13.57 -10.76 -6.43
N ALA A 256 12.72 -11.39 -7.24
CA ALA A 256 13.15 -12.14 -8.41
C ALA A 256 13.45 -11.20 -9.59
N GLY A 257 14.31 -11.63 -10.49
CA GLY A 257 14.68 -10.93 -11.72
C GLY A 257 16.16 -10.63 -11.84
N ASN A 258 16.55 -9.99 -12.94
CA ASN A 258 17.97 -9.74 -13.26
C ASN A 258 18.55 -8.46 -12.63
N TYR A 259 17.80 -7.79 -11.78
CA TYR A 259 18.22 -6.55 -11.14
C TYR A 259 18.58 -6.84 -9.69
N GLU A 260 19.86 -6.76 -9.39
CA GLU A 260 20.35 -6.75 -8.03
C GLU A 260 20.41 -5.29 -7.53
N TYR A 261 19.26 -4.74 -7.15
CA TYR A 261 19.30 -3.52 -6.35
C TYR A 261 19.73 -3.91 -4.93
N VAL A 262 20.96 -3.56 -4.60
CA VAL A 262 21.47 -3.71 -3.22
C VAL A 262 21.24 -2.37 -2.52
N PRO A 263 20.36 -2.34 -1.49
CA PRO A 263 20.16 -1.12 -0.73
C PRO A 263 21.47 -0.68 -0.06
N ASP A 264 21.74 0.62 -0.09
CA ASP A 264 22.80 1.20 0.72
C ASP A 264 22.52 0.92 2.21
N PRO A 265 23.42 0.27 2.95
CA PRO A 265 23.23 -0.01 4.37
C PRO A 265 22.88 1.23 5.21
N GLN A 266 23.32 2.42 4.83
CA GLN A 266 23.02 3.68 5.52
C GLN A 266 21.57 4.13 5.31
N ARG A 267 20.91 3.67 4.25
CA ARG A 267 19.50 3.98 3.93
C ARG A 267 18.52 3.01 4.58
N LEU A 268 19.00 1.90 5.13
CA LEU A 268 18.15 0.89 5.76
C LEU A 268 17.49 1.47 7.02
N LEU A 269 16.20 1.21 7.17
CA LEU A 269 15.44 1.55 8.37
C LEU A 269 15.64 0.44 9.43
N PRO A 270 16.35 0.70 10.56
CA PRO A 270 16.52 -0.28 11.63
C PRO A 270 15.19 -0.58 12.36
N ASP A 271 15.06 -1.77 12.95
CA ASP A 271 13.86 -2.17 13.70
C ASP A 271 13.50 -1.16 14.79
N LYS A 272 14.48 -0.72 15.57
CA LYS A 272 14.28 0.30 16.63
C LYS A 272 13.71 1.61 16.07
N ALA A 273 14.21 2.05 14.92
CA ALA A 273 13.73 3.26 14.25
C ALA A 273 12.32 3.08 13.68
N LEU A 274 12.00 1.90 13.12
CA LEU A 274 10.64 1.57 12.66
C LEU A 274 9.64 1.60 13.82
N VAL A 275 9.97 1.00 14.95
CA VAL A 275 9.10 1.03 16.17
C VAL A 275 8.87 2.47 16.62
N ARG A 276 9.93 3.28 16.67
CA ARG A 276 9.84 4.70 17.04
C ARG A 276 8.96 5.47 16.05
N MET A 277 9.17 5.30 14.76
CA MET A 277 8.43 5.97 13.71
C MET A 277 6.94 5.63 13.78
N ILE A 278 6.58 4.36 13.94
CA ILE A 278 5.19 3.92 14.15
C ILE A 278 4.58 4.62 15.37
N ALA A 279 5.30 4.66 16.50
CA ALA A 279 4.82 5.30 17.71
C ALA A 279 4.63 6.81 17.54
N VAL A 280 5.57 7.49 16.88
CA VAL A 280 5.48 8.94 16.64
C VAL A 280 4.33 9.28 15.68
N PHE A 281 4.15 8.52 14.59
CA PHE A 281 3.00 8.71 13.71
C PHE A 281 1.67 8.52 14.46
N ARG A 282 1.55 7.48 15.28
CA ARG A 282 0.34 7.25 16.09
C ARG A 282 0.07 8.40 17.05
N ILE A 283 1.09 8.97 17.68
CA ILE A 283 0.94 10.07 18.66
C ILE A 283 0.49 11.36 17.97
N LEU A 284 1.03 11.66 16.79
CA LEU A 284 0.74 12.89 16.07
C LEU A 284 -0.48 12.80 15.16
N PHE A 285 -0.81 11.59 14.69
CA PHE A 285 -1.98 11.30 13.87
C PHE A 285 -2.83 10.18 14.51
N PRO A 286 -3.59 10.50 15.57
CA PRO A 286 -4.28 9.48 16.38
C PRO A 286 -5.26 8.59 15.61
N GLN A 287 -5.81 9.07 14.51
CA GLN A 287 -6.84 8.39 13.71
C GLN A 287 -6.28 7.69 12.46
N VAL A 288 -4.99 7.83 12.15
CA VAL A 288 -4.41 7.16 10.97
C VAL A 288 -4.36 5.66 11.16
N GLY A 289 -4.77 4.90 10.16
CA GLY A 289 -4.51 3.46 10.11
C GLY A 289 -3.02 3.20 9.88
N ILE A 290 -2.42 2.25 10.59
CA ILE A 290 -1.01 1.86 10.38
C ILE A 290 -0.98 0.41 9.92
N VAL A 291 -0.35 0.17 8.76
CA VAL A 291 -0.32 -1.12 8.07
C VAL A 291 1.05 -1.75 8.21
N VAL A 292 1.09 -3.03 8.58
CA VAL A 292 2.30 -3.86 8.54
C VAL A 292 2.03 -5.13 7.74
N SER A 293 2.88 -5.38 6.75
CA SER A 293 2.73 -6.52 5.84
C SER A 293 3.64 -7.70 6.22
N THR A 294 3.50 -8.80 5.49
CA THR A 294 4.34 -10.00 5.59
C THR A 294 5.79 -9.80 5.13
N ARG A 295 6.17 -8.58 4.72
CA ARG A 295 7.57 -8.19 4.51
C ARG A 295 8.39 -8.28 5.78
N GLU A 296 7.76 -8.00 6.95
CA GLU A 296 8.43 -7.99 8.23
C GLU A 296 8.46 -9.39 8.87
N PRO A 297 9.53 -9.70 9.63
CA PRO A 297 9.62 -10.96 10.35
C PRO A 297 8.49 -11.13 11.36
N SER A 298 8.08 -12.38 11.59
CA SER A 298 7.00 -12.71 12.53
C SER A 298 7.22 -12.11 13.92
N SER A 299 8.43 -12.20 14.46
CA SER A 299 8.77 -11.64 15.78
C SER A 299 8.58 -10.12 15.87
N LEU A 300 8.95 -9.39 14.82
CA LEU A 300 8.76 -7.94 14.80
C LEU A 300 7.28 -7.57 14.63
N ARG A 301 6.54 -8.29 13.77
CA ARG A 301 5.10 -8.09 13.60
C ARG A 301 4.34 -8.33 14.90
N ASP A 302 4.71 -9.36 15.64
CA ASP A 302 4.12 -9.69 16.94
C ASP A 302 4.38 -8.59 17.98
N ALA A 303 5.60 -8.03 17.99
CA ALA A 303 5.96 -6.91 18.86
C ALA A 303 5.25 -5.60 18.48
N LEU A 304 5.03 -5.36 17.19
CA LEU A 304 4.37 -4.15 16.69
C LEU A 304 2.84 -4.15 16.86
N ALA A 305 2.22 -5.32 16.86
CA ALA A 305 0.76 -5.46 16.95
C ALA A 305 0.14 -4.68 18.13
N PRO A 306 0.66 -4.74 19.37
CA PRO A 306 0.09 -4.00 20.49
C PRO A 306 0.50 -2.52 20.53
N ILE A 307 1.50 -2.09 19.75
CA ILE A 307 2.09 -0.76 19.88
C ILE A 307 1.30 0.30 19.12
N GLY A 308 1.01 0.08 17.84
CA GLY A 308 0.38 1.13 17.03
C GLY A 308 -0.25 0.64 15.74
N VAL A 309 0.00 -0.62 15.37
CA VAL A 309 -0.50 -1.22 14.14
C VAL A 309 -2.00 -1.47 14.25
N THR A 310 -2.72 -1.25 13.15
CA THR A 310 -4.17 -1.41 13.06
C THR A 310 -4.61 -2.33 11.91
N HIS A 311 -3.74 -2.53 10.93
CA HIS A 311 -3.98 -3.37 9.77
C HIS A 311 -2.79 -4.30 9.54
N MET A 312 -3.07 -5.56 9.26
CA MET A 312 -2.03 -6.57 9.06
C MET A 312 -2.42 -7.52 7.92
N SER A 313 -1.53 -7.72 6.95
CA SER A 313 -1.75 -8.77 5.96
C SER A 313 -1.48 -10.14 6.60
N ALA A 314 -2.21 -11.16 6.18
CA ALA A 314 -2.08 -12.50 6.74
C ALA A 314 -2.15 -13.56 5.64
N GLY A 315 -1.28 -14.58 5.71
CA GLY A 315 -1.21 -15.65 4.71
C GLY A 315 -0.96 -15.15 3.29
N ALA A 316 -0.24 -14.03 3.13
CA ALA A 316 -0.10 -13.34 1.85
C ALA A 316 0.67 -14.17 0.83
N ARG A 317 0.29 -14.03 -0.44
CA ARG A 317 1.03 -14.44 -1.63
C ARG A 317 1.29 -13.20 -2.47
N THR A 318 2.44 -13.13 -3.14
CA THR A 318 2.87 -11.94 -3.89
C THR A 318 3.00 -12.21 -5.39
N GLU A 319 2.38 -13.28 -5.84
CA GLU A 319 2.27 -13.70 -7.24
C GLU A 319 0.81 -13.92 -7.66
N PRO A 320 0.46 -13.68 -8.94
CA PRO A 320 -0.84 -14.08 -9.47
C PRO A 320 -1.08 -15.59 -9.36
N GLY A 321 -2.26 -15.98 -8.90
CA GLY A 321 -2.60 -17.40 -8.70
C GLY A 321 -1.92 -18.07 -7.52
N GLY A 322 -1.31 -17.30 -6.61
CA GLY A 322 -0.52 -17.83 -5.50
C GLY A 322 -1.30 -18.64 -4.47
N TYR A 323 -2.63 -18.52 -4.43
CA TYR A 323 -3.47 -19.24 -3.47
C TYR A 323 -4.00 -20.58 -3.99
N THR A 324 -4.34 -20.68 -5.26
CA THR A 324 -4.96 -21.90 -5.85
C THR A 324 -4.20 -22.47 -7.04
N GLY A 325 -3.10 -21.86 -7.47
CA GLY A 325 -2.41 -22.20 -8.70
C GLY A 325 -3.09 -21.70 -9.97
N ALA A 326 -4.03 -20.76 -9.86
CA ALA A 326 -4.72 -20.16 -11.00
C ALA A 326 -3.71 -19.51 -11.97
N GLY A 327 -3.92 -19.65 -13.28
CA GLY A 327 -3.06 -19.07 -14.31
C GLY A 327 -1.75 -19.81 -14.59
N SER A 328 -1.47 -20.94 -13.91
CA SER A 328 -0.29 -21.75 -14.20
C SER A 328 -0.23 -22.27 -15.64
N ASP A 329 -1.38 -22.48 -16.26
CA ASP A 329 -1.46 -22.94 -17.66
C ASP A 329 -1.17 -21.84 -18.69
N ASP A 330 -1.08 -20.58 -18.25
CA ASP A 330 -0.90 -19.41 -19.11
C ASP A 330 0.40 -18.64 -18.85
N LEU A 331 1.35 -19.31 -18.21
CA LEU A 331 2.66 -18.72 -17.92
C LEU A 331 3.45 -18.47 -19.20
N HIS A 332 4.09 -17.31 -19.26
CA HIS A 332 4.89 -16.88 -20.40
C HIS A 332 6.02 -15.94 -19.94
N LEU A 333 6.93 -15.64 -20.86
CA LEU A 333 7.90 -14.57 -20.71
C LEU A 333 7.44 -13.34 -21.48
N THR A 334 7.78 -12.15 -21.02
CA THR A 334 7.61 -10.92 -21.79
C THR A 334 9.00 -10.34 -22.09
N VAL A 335 9.33 -10.30 -23.37
CA VAL A 335 10.62 -9.78 -23.87
C VAL A 335 10.34 -8.59 -24.78
N LYS A 336 10.87 -7.41 -24.42
CA LYS A 336 10.65 -6.15 -25.15
C LYS A 336 9.14 -5.87 -25.43
N GLY A 337 8.28 -6.15 -24.44
CA GLY A 337 6.84 -5.95 -24.54
C GLY A 337 6.11 -6.96 -25.44
N ARG A 338 6.74 -8.05 -25.83
CA ARG A 338 6.13 -9.15 -26.59
C ARG A 338 6.07 -10.41 -25.77
N ARG A 339 4.93 -11.06 -25.76
CA ARG A 339 4.76 -12.38 -25.15
C ARG A 339 5.60 -13.41 -25.91
N VAL A 340 6.32 -14.22 -25.16
CA VAL A 340 7.10 -15.36 -25.67
C VAL A 340 6.67 -16.59 -24.90
N GLU A 341 6.16 -17.59 -25.63
CA GLU A 341 5.72 -18.84 -25.03
C GLU A 341 6.92 -19.65 -24.52
N LEU A 342 6.69 -20.42 -23.48
CA LEU A 342 7.72 -21.31 -22.91
C LEU A 342 7.90 -22.53 -23.82
N GLU A 343 9.14 -22.86 -24.17
CA GLU A 343 9.48 -24.03 -25.01
C GLU A 343 9.13 -25.35 -24.32
N SER A 344 9.20 -25.39 -23.00
CA SER A 344 8.82 -26.56 -22.19
C SER A 344 8.24 -26.09 -20.85
N ARG A 345 7.29 -26.83 -20.31
CA ARG A 345 6.68 -26.58 -18.99
C ARG A 345 6.92 -27.79 -18.10
N SER A 346 7.43 -27.57 -16.89
CA SER A 346 7.66 -28.63 -15.90
C SER A 346 6.37 -29.07 -15.18
N GLY A 347 5.26 -28.40 -15.40
CA GLY A 347 3.97 -28.68 -14.75
C GLY A 347 3.83 -28.21 -13.30
N CYS A 348 4.93 -27.77 -12.69
CA CYS A 348 4.96 -27.26 -11.30
C CYS A 348 5.31 -25.77 -11.22
N GLU A 349 5.40 -25.09 -12.35
CA GLU A 349 5.76 -23.68 -12.40
C GLU A 349 4.58 -22.81 -12.01
N LYS A 350 4.88 -21.70 -11.33
CA LYS A 350 3.94 -20.64 -10.98
C LYS A 350 4.46 -19.28 -11.41
N ALA A 351 3.59 -18.29 -11.48
CA ALA A 351 4.00 -16.91 -11.74
C ALA A 351 5.03 -16.45 -10.72
N THR A 352 5.97 -15.63 -11.16
CA THR A 352 7.02 -15.12 -10.28
C THR A 352 6.44 -14.12 -9.28
N GLU A 353 6.85 -14.23 -8.02
CA GLU A 353 6.48 -13.33 -6.93
C GLU A 353 7.10 -11.92 -7.10
N GLN A 354 6.43 -10.90 -6.59
CA GLN A 354 6.94 -9.51 -6.62
C GLN A 354 8.15 -9.32 -5.72
N PHE A 355 8.13 -9.90 -4.54
CA PHE A 355 9.19 -9.90 -3.54
C PHE A 355 8.99 -11.08 -2.58
N GLN A 356 10.06 -11.48 -1.92
CA GLN A 356 10.01 -12.54 -0.91
C GLN A 356 9.31 -12.05 0.36
N ILE A 357 8.34 -12.82 0.84
CA ILE A 357 7.72 -12.61 2.14
C ILE A 357 8.59 -13.19 3.26
N HIS A 358 8.57 -12.55 4.43
CA HIS A 358 9.34 -13.02 5.59
C HIS A 358 8.47 -13.75 6.61
N ASP A 359 7.25 -13.29 6.82
CA ASP A 359 6.28 -13.98 7.67
C ASP A 359 5.36 -14.86 6.81
N THR A 360 5.63 -16.15 6.83
CA THR A 360 4.91 -17.16 6.04
C THR A 360 3.73 -17.80 6.78
N ARG A 361 3.43 -17.33 8.00
CA ARG A 361 2.32 -17.87 8.80
C ARG A 361 0.98 -17.71 8.07
N SER A 362 0.15 -18.72 8.25
CA SER A 362 -1.24 -18.72 7.78
C SER A 362 -2.06 -17.62 8.49
N ALA A 363 -3.20 -17.28 7.90
CA ALA A 363 -4.15 -16.34 8.49
C ALA A 363 -4.64 -16.78 9.89
N ASN A 364 -4.83 -18.10 10.08
CA ASN A 364 -5.26 -18.66 11.36
C ASN A 364 -4.18 -18.55 12.45
N GLU A 365 -2.90 -18.77 12.10
CA GLU A 365 -1.78 -18.61 13.05
C GLU A 365 -1.63 -17.16 13.48
N ILE A 366 -1.77 -16.20 12.53
CA ILE A 366 -1.76 -14.76 12.86
C ILE A 366 -2.95 -14.40 13.75
N ALA A 367 -4.15 -14.89 13.43
CA ALA A 367 -5.32 -14.67 14.28
C ALA A 367 -5.16 -15.26 15.69
N ALA A 368 -4.57 -16.44 15.81
CA ALA A 368 -4.26 -17.05 17.11
C ALA A 368 -3.25 -16.22 17.91
N MET A 369 -2.18 -15.74 17.27
CA MET A 369 -1.19 -14.85 17.89
C MET A 369 -1.83 -13.56 18.41
N LEU A 370 -2.70 -12.92 17.63
CA LEU A 370 -3.40 -11.70 18.04
C LEU A 370 -4.29 -11.95 19.26
N ARG A 371 -5.08 -13.02 19.25
CA ARG A 371 -5.93 -13.40 20.41
C ARG A 371 -5.09 -13.67 21.67
N ALA A 372 -3.93 -14.31 21.53
CA ALA A 372 -3.02 -14.54 22.64
C ALA A 372 -2.51 -13.22 23.25
N GLN A 373 -2.46 -12.14 22.48
CA GLN A 373 -2.14 -10.78 22.92
C GLN A 373 -3.38 -9.94 23.32
N THR A 374 -4.54 -10.57 23.44
CA THR A 374 -5.82 -9.89 23.72
C THR A 374 -6.21 -8.84 22.65
N ILE A 375 -5.86 -9.10 21.40
CA ILE A 375 -6.23 -8.29 20.23
C ILE A 375 -7.17 -9.14 19.36
N ASP A 376 -8.34 -8.59 19.05
CA ASP A 376 -9.34 -9.29 18.24
C ASP A 376 -9.02 -9.15 16.75
N PRO A 377 -8.81 -10.25 16.01
CA PRO A 377 -8.67 -10.21 14.56
C PRO A 377 -10.02 -9.88 13.91
N VAL A 378 -10.06 -8.80 13.14
CA VAL A 378 -11.25 -8.35 12.42
C VAL A 378 -11.12 -8.73 10.94
N TRP A 379 -12.02 -9.57 10.46
CA TRP A 379 -12.04 -10.09 9.10
C TRP A 379 -12.95 -9.29 8.18
N LYS A 380 -13.97 -8.61 8.76
CA LYS A 380 -14.95 -7.80 8.04
C LYS A 380 -14.84 -6.35 8.49
N ASP A 381 -14.94 -5.45 7.54
CA ASP A 381 -15.15 -4.05 7.81
C ASP A 381 -16.63 -3.77 8.07
N TRP A 382 -16.95 -3.04 9.13
CA TRP A 382 -18.32 -2.70 9.52
C TRP A 382 -18.77 -1.35 8.96
N ASP A 383 -17.88 -0.57 8.35
CA ASP A 383 -18.22 0.79 7.89
C ASP A 383 -19.29 0.78 6.79
N GLU A 384 -19.37 -0.28 5.99
CA GLU A 384 -20.39 -0.44 4.96
C GLU A 384 -21.82 -0.53 5.55
N ALA A 385 -21.97 -1.21 6.69
CA ALA A 385 -23.27 -1.28 7.38
C ALA A 385 -23.73 0.08 7.92
N LEU A 386 -22.80 1.00 8.19
CA LEU A 386 -23.11 2.36 8.63
C LEU A 386 -23.42 3.30 7.45
N LEU A 387 -22.89 3.00 6.26
CA LEU A 387 -23.13 3.78 5.04
C LEU A 387 -24.43 3.40 4.33
N ALA A 388 -24.89 2.15 4.49
CA ALA A 388 -26.13 1.66 3.89
C ALA A 388 -27.41 2.10 4.66
N ALA A 389 -27.28 2.79 5.78
CA ALA A 389 -28.38 3.23 6.63
C ALA A 389 -28.83 4.69 6.37
N ASN A 390 -28.39 5.32 5.25
CA ASN A 390 -28.80 6.67 4.85
C ASN A 390 -29.43 6.68 3.46
#